data_2a56ddacc33ceb743debda459fc9cdda
#
_entry.id   2a56ddacc33ceb743debda459fc9cdda
#
_cell.length_a   1.000
_cell.length_b   1.000
_cell.length_c   1.000
_cell.angle_alpha   90.00
_cell.angle_beta   90.00
_cell.angle_gamma   90.00
#
_symmetry.space_group_name_H-M   'P 1'
#
loop_
_entity.id
_entity.type
_entity.pdbx_description
1 polymer ?
#
loop_
_entity_poly.entity_id
_entity_poly.type
_entity_poly.pdbx_seq_one_letter_code
_entity_poly.pdbx_strand_id
1 'polypeptide(L)'
;MQENIGISHPAAAPSVWVRRFLPLIKSGGLVLDLAAGAGRHVRLLLDHGFSVCAVDRDIAGLLSLAGPRCTVRQIDLETGSPWPLGDSYDGIIVTNYLHRPLFTDVGRALAPGGALIYETFALGNERLGRPRNPEFLLYPGELLEAFAMLTVVAFEQGEVSVPRPAVIQRLAATAGPLCQLP
;
A
#
# COMPACT_ATOMS: atom_id res chain seq x y z
N MET A 1 -7.65 -20.34 -37.70
CA MET A 1 -6.80 -20.40 -36.51
C MET A 1 -6.17 -19.04 -36.35
N GLN A 2 -6.76 -18.17 -35.55
CA GLN A 2 -6.15 -16.88 -35.18
C GLN A 2 -5.45 -17.08 -33.84
N GLU A 3 -4.12 -16.97 -33.85
CA GLU A 3 -3.32 -16.97 -32.64
C GLU A 3 -3.61 -15.70 -31.85
N ASN A 4 -4.22 -15.87 -30.68
CA ASN A 4 -4.46 -14.80 -29.72
C ASN A 4 -3.11 -14.51 -29.04
N ILE A 5 -2.33 -13.61 -29.60
CA ILE A 5 -1.10 -13.09 -28.98
C ILE A 5 -1.56 -12.26 -27.78
N GLY A 6 -1.54 -12.89 -26.63
CA GLY A 6 -1.79 -12.21 -25.34
C GLY A 6 -0.80 -11.06 -25.17
N ILE A 7 -1.24 -9.83 -25.43
CA ILE A 7 -0.46 -8.64 -25.12
C ILE A 7 -0.39 -8.55 -23.60
N SER A 8 0.70 -9.06 -23.04
CA SER A 8 1.07 -8.86 -21.64
C SER A 8 1.28 -7.35 -21.47
N HIS A 9 0.33 -6.68 -20.84
CA HIS A 9 0.55 -5.30 -20.41
C HIS A 9 1.73 -5.32 -19.43
N PRO A 10 2.78 -4.49 -19.63
CA PRO A 10 3.88 -4.45 -18.68
C PRO A 10 3.34 -4.14 -17.30
N ALA A 11 3.71 -4.95 -16.31
CA ALA A 11 3.28 -4.74 -14.93
C ALA A 11 3.64 -3.30 -14.52
N ALA A 12 2.68 -2.55 -14.01
CA ALA A 12 2.89 -1.17 -13.59
C ALA A 12 4.10 -1.09 -12.63
N ALA A 13 4.97 -0.09 -12.82
CA ALA A 13 6.12 0.09 -11.94
C ALA A 13 5.69 0.32 -10.48
N PRO A 14 6.47 -0.16 -9.51
CA PRO A 14 6.25 0.16 -8.10
C PRO A 14 6.31 1.67 -7.85
N SER A 15 5.54 2.14 -6.88
CA SER A 15 5.53 3.54 -6.47
C SER A 15 6.93 4.02 -6.08
N VAL A 16 7.30 5.22 -6.53
CA VAL A 16 8.54 5.86 -6.11
C VAL A 16 8.53 6.19 -4.61
N TRP A 17 7.35 6.46 -4.04
CA TRP A 17 7.19 6.68 -2.61
C TRP A 17 7.49 5.41 -1.80
N VAL A 18 6.93 4.28 -2.22
CA VAL A 18 7.22 2.99 -1.61
C VAL A 18 8.72 2.68 -1.68
N ARG A 19 9.34 2.83 -2.86
CA ARG A 19 10.79 2.61 -3.02
C ARG A 19 11.63 3.49 -2.09
N ARG A 20 11.27 4.77 -1.96
CA ARG A 20 11.99 5.75 -1.13
C ARG A 20 11.99 5.34 0.33
N PHE A 21 10.84 4.91 0.85
CA PHE A 21 10.67 4.62 2.27
C PHE A 21 10.79 3.14 2.63
N LEU A 22 11.07 2.26 1.67
CA LEU A 22 11.34 0.85 1.91
C LEU A 22 12.42 0.60 3.00
N PRO A 23 13.51 1.41 3.08
CA PRO A 23 14.53 1.26 4.13
C PRO A 23 14.04 1.50 5.56
N LEU A 24 12.85 2.05 5.78
CA LEU A 24 12.24 2.14 7.11
C LEU A 24 11.82 0.78 7.65
N ILE A 25 11.57 -0.18 6.77
CA ILE A 25 11.13 -1.51 7.14
C ILE A 25 12.34 -2.36 7.51
N LYS A 26 12.26 -3.05 8.64
CA LYS A 26 13.30 -3.96 9.11
C LYS A 26 13.70 -4.96 8.02
N SER A 27 14.99 -5.08 7.74
CA SER A 27 15.50 -6.01 6.72
C SER A 27 15.05 -7.45 6.99
N GLY A 28 14.54 -8.12 5.94
CA GLY A 28 13.99 -9.48 6.04
C GLY A 28 12.65 -9.58 6.78
N GLY A 29 12.09 -8.46 7.21
CA GLY A 29 10.85 -8.39 7.97
C GLY A 29 9.62 -8.87 7.18
N LEU A 30 8.51 -9.02 7.91
CA LEU A 30 7.21 -9.38 7.34
C LEU A 30 6.45 -8.11 6.92
N VAL A 31 6.08 -8.04 5.64
CA VAL A 31 5.37 -6.89 5.07
C VAL A 31 3.99 -7.30 4.58
N LEU A 32 2.97 -6.53 4.97
CA LEU A 32 1.64 -6.62 4.41
C LEU A 32 1.52 -5.68 3.20
N ASP A 33 1.18 -6.21 2.03
CA ASP A 33 0.75 -5.42 0.87
C ASP A 33 -0.77 -5.48 0.80
N LEU A 34 -1.43 -4.40 1.25
CA LEU A 34 -2.87 -4.32 1.39
C LEU A 34 -3.52 -3.80 0.10
N ALA A 35 -4.47 -4.54 -0.46
CA ALA A 35 -5.03 -4.34 -1.79
C ALA A 35 -3.92 -4.38 -2.86
N ALA A 36 -3.19 -5.49 -2.89
CA ALA A 36 -1.94 -5.66 -3.64
C ALA A 36 -2.11 -5.66 -5.17
N GLY A 37 -3.35 -5.80 -5.67
CA GLY A 37 -3.67 -5.82 -7.10
C GLY A 37 -2.86 -6.87 -7.86
N ALA A 38 -2.17 -6.46 -8.92
CA ALA A 38 -1.32 -7.35 -9.73
C ALA A 38 0.07 -7.64 -9.11
N GLY A 39 0.33 -7.21 -7.86
CA GLY A 39 1.54 -7.56 -7.11
C GLY A 39 2.80 -6.79 -7.50
N ARG A 40 2.68 -5.55 -8.00
CA ARG A 40 3.85 -4.72 -8.35
C ARG A 40 4.76 -4.45 -7.14
N HIS A 41 4.19 -4.23 -5.96
CA HIS A 41 4.96 -4.03 -4.73
C HIS A 41 5.35 -5.36 -4.10
N VAL A 42 4.54 -6.41 -4.22
CA VAL A 42 4.92 -7.76 -3.79
C VAL A 42 6.23 -8.19 -4.45
N ARG A 43 6.38 -8.01 -5.78
CA ARG A 43 7.63 -8.31 -6.50
C ARG A 43 8.79 -7.50 -5.94
N LEU A 44 8.60 -6.18 -5.80
CA LEU A 44 9.63 -5.29 -5.23
C LEU A 44 10.09 -5.79 -3.85
N LEU A 45 9.15 -6.13 -2.97
CA LEU A 45 9.45 -6.60 -1.62
C LEU A 45 10.22 -7.92 -1.62
N LEU A 46 9.80 -8.88 -2.43
CA LEU A 46 10.49 -10.17 -2.58
C LEU A 46 11.91 -10.00 -3.10
N ASP A 47 12.13 -9.12 -4.08
CA ASP A 47 13.46 -8.79 -4.64
C ASP A 47 14.38 -8.16 -3.59
N HIS A 48 13.81 -7.43 -2.61
CA HIS A 48 14.55 -6.84 -1.48
C HIS A 48 14.67 -7.77 -0.26
N GLY A 49 14.25 -9.04 -0.38
CA GLY A 49 14.46 -10.04 0.66
C GLY A 49 13.40 -10.09 1.76
N PHE A 50 12.31 -9.34 1.65
CA PHE A 50 11.21 -9.37 2.62
C PHE A 50 10.37 -10.64 2.52
N SER A 51 9.69 -10.99 3.62
CA SER A 51 8.54 -11.90 3.61
C SER A 51 7.27 -11.08 3.40
N VAL A 52 6.33 -11.58 2.60
CA VAL A 52 5.16 -10.80 2.18
C VAL A 52 3.86 -11.52 2.47
N CYS A 53 2.91 -10.83 3.07
CA CYS A 53 1.50 -11.17 3.06
C CYS A 53 0.79 -10.27 2.04
N ALA A 54 0.42 -10.81 0.89
CA ALA A 54 -0.27 -10.09 -0.17
C ALA A 54 -1.77 -10.35 -0.09
N VAL A 55 -2.56 -9.29 0.00
CA VAL A 55 -4.01 -9.39 0.20
C VAL A 55 -4.74 -8.60 -0.88
N ASP A 56 -5.67 -9.23 -1.54
CA ASP A 56 -6.59 -8.58 -2.48
C ASP A 56 -7.90 -9.37 -2.57
N ARG A 57 -8.96 -8.75 -3.04
CA ARG A 57 -10.21 -9.45 -3.39
C ARG A 57 -10.09 -10.26 -4.68
N ASP A 58 -9.20 -9.82 -5.61
CA ASP A 58 -8.84 -10.53 -6.83
C ASP A 58 -7.35 -10.87 -6.82
N ILE A 59 -7.05 -12.14 -6.59
CA ILE A 59 -5.67 -12.62 -6.46
C ILE A 59 -5.09 -13.21 -7.76
N ALA A 60 -5.80 -13.15 -8.89
CA ALA A 60 -5.33 -13.76 -10.13
C ALA A 60 -3.91 -13.31 -10.51
N GLY A 61 -3.59 -12.02 -10.33
CA GLY A 61 -2.26 -11.46 -10.58
C GLY A 61 -1.19 -11.82 -9.53
N LEU A 62 -1.60 -12.36 -8.38
CA LEU A 62 -0.73 -12.69 -7.24
C LEU A 62 -0.34 -14.17 -7.18
N LEU A 63 -1.14 -15.06 -7.76
CA LEU A 63 -0.96 -16.50 -7.62
C LEU A 63 0.44 -16.97 -8.02
N SER A 64 1.02 -16.38 -9.06
CA SER A 64 2.39 -16.70 -9.51
C SER A 64 3.50 -16.24 -8.55
N LEU A 65 3.17 -15.43 -7.56
CA LEU A 65 4.11 -14.91 -6.56
C LEU A 65 4.07 -15.71 -5.25
N ALA A 66 3.06 -16.56 -5.09
CA ALA A 66 2.95 -17.41 -3.91
C ALA A 66 4.15 -18.34 -3.75
N GLY A 67 4.68 -18.44 -2.55
CA GLY A 67 5.88 -19.25 -2.28
C GLY A 67 6.34 -19.15 -0.83
N PRO A 68 7.53 -19.67 -0.51
CA PRO A 68 8.02 -19.72 0.88
C PRO A 68 8.09 -18.37 1.59
N ARG A 69 8.27 -17.27 0.83
CA ARG A 69 8.34 -15.91 1.35
C ARG A 69 7.13 -15.04 0.98
N CYS A 70 6.11 -15.62 0.31
CA CYS A 70 4.92 -14.87 -0.10
C CYS A 70 3.65 -15.68 0.16
N THR A 71 2.87 -15.23 1.13
CA THR A 71 1.52 -15.75 1.38
C THR A 71 0.52 -14.85 0.65
N VAL A 72 -0.28 -15.43 -0.24
CA VAL A 72 -1.35 -14.75 -0.95
C VAL A 72 -2.69 -15.08 -0.30
N ARG A 73 -3.47 -14.06 0.03
CA ARG A 73 -4.78 -14.20 0.68
C ARG A 73 -5.86 -13.50 -0.12
N GLN A 74 -6.87 -14.24 -0.52
CA GLN A 74 -8.06 -13.66 -1.14
C GLN A 74 -9.04 -13.22 -0.06
N ILE A 75 -9.17 -11.92 0.12
CA ILE A 75 -10.04 -11.33 1.14
C ILE A 75 -10.67 -10.06 0.56
N ASP A 76 -11.99 -9.97 0.68
CA ASP A 76 -12.68 -8.70 0.51
C ASP A 76 -12.65 -7.95 1.85
N LEU A 77 -11.94 -6.84 1.88
CA LEU A 77 -11.72 -6.02 3.08
C LEU A 77 -12.87 -5.04 3.35
N GLU A 78 -13.85 -4.95 2.45
CA GLU A 78 -14.96 -3.98 2.52
C GLU A 78 -16.27 -4.60 3.03
N THR A 79 -16.22 -5.82 3.55
CA THR A 79 -17.41 -6.56 4.03
C THR A 79 -17.92 -6.11 5.39
N GLY A 80 -17.18 -5.24 6.11
CA GLY A 80 -17.47 -4.87 7.50
C GLY A 80 -17.15 -5.96 8.53
N SER A 81 -16.51 -7.05 8.10
CA SER A 81 -16.04 -8.11 9.02
C SER A 81 -14.87 -7.61 9.87
N PRO A 82 -14.64 -8.19 11.07
CA PRO A 82 -13.47 -7.89 11.87
C PRO A 82 -12.16 -8.09 11.09
N TRP A 83 -11.12 -7.34 11.46
CA TRP A 83 -9.79 -7.42 10.84
C TRP A 83 -9.26 -8.86 10.77
N PRO A 84 -9.04 -9.42 9.55
CA PRO A 84 -8.76 -10.85 9.39
C PRO A 84 -7.27 -11.17 9.26
N LEU A 85 -6.38 -10.15 9.36
CA LEU A 85 -5.00 -10.27 8.91
C LEU A 85 -3.99 -10.46 10.05
N GLY A 86 -4.45 -10.42 11.32
CA GLY A 86 -3.54 -10.47 12.46
C GLY A 86 -2.76 -9.15 12.64
N ASP A 87 -1.65 -9.23 13.34
CA ASP A 87 -0.81 -8.09 13.72
C ASP A 87 0.68 -8.43 13.59
N SER A 88 1.54 -7.50 14.04
CA SER A 88 3.00 -7.67 14.09
C SER A 88 3.69 -7.65 12.72
N TYR A 89 3.21 -6.80 11.81
CA TYR A 89 3.91 -6.54 10.55
C TYR A 89 5.06 -5.54 10.75
N ASP A 90 6.24 -5.87 10.24
CA ASP A 90 7.39 -4.95 10.20
C ASP A 90 7.16 -3.81 9.20
N GLY A 91 6.29 -4.02 8.22
CA GLY A 91 5.84 -3.00 7.28
C GLY A 91 4.43 -3.23 6.77
N ILE A 92 3.69 -2.15 6.52
CA ILE A 92 2.41 -2.20 5.82
C ILE A 92 2.46 -1.21 4.66
N ILE A 93 2.14 -1.70 3.46
CA ILE A 93 2.07 -0.90 2.24
C ILE A 93 0.62 -0.83 1.79
N VAL A 94 0.13 0.38 1.54
CA VAL A 94 -1.20 0.64 0.99
C VAL A 94 -1.06 1.61 -0.18
N THR A 95 -1.44 1.20 -1.39
CA THR A 95 -1.36 2.09 -2.55
C THR A 95 -2.62 2.05 -3.40
N ASN A 96 -3.12 3.23 -3.81
CA ASN A 96 -4.31 3.39 -4.64
C ASN A 96 -5.56 2.71 -4.03
N TYR A 97 -5.62 2.61 -2.72
CA TYR A 97 -6.72 2.00 -1.98
C TYR A 97 -7.13 2.91 -0.82
N LEU A 98 -8.41 3.06 -0.60
CA LEU A 98 -8.97 3.84 0.50
C LEU A 98 -10.22 3.13 1.02
N HIS A 99 -10.13 2.65 2.25
CA HIS A 99 -11.26 2.16 3.03
C HIS A 99 -11.10 2.60 4.48
N ARG A 100 -11.74 3.71 4.83
CA ARG A 100 -11.59 4.41 6.12
C ARG A 100 -11.79 3.54 7.36
N PRO A 101 -12.75 2.58 7.37
CA PRO A 101 -12.94 1.69 8.51
C PRO A 101 -11.69 0.91 8.93
N LEU A 102 -10.73 0.69 8.01
CA LEU A 102 -9.50 -0.06 8.28
C LEU A 102 -8.37 0.78 8.88
N PHE A 103 -8.48 2.10 8.94
CA PHE A 103 -7.36 2.96 9.39
C PHE A 103 -6.82 2.56 10.76
N THR A 104 -7.74 2.34 11.73
CA THR A 104 -7.35 1.93 13.08
C THR A 104 -6.65 0.57 13.10
N ASP A 105 -7.18 -0.41 12.37
CA ASP A 105 -6.63 -1.76 12.33
C ASP A 105 -5.28 -1.79 11.62
N VAL A 106 -5.11 -1.05 10.52
CA VAL A 106 -3.83 -0.87 9.82
C VAL A 106 -2.77 -0.32 10.77
N GLY A 107 -3.10 0.73 11.55
CA GLY A 107 -2.15 1.30 12.51
C GLY A 107 -1.77 0.34 13.63
N ARG A 108 -2.75 -0.44 14.14
CA ARG A 108 -2.55 -1.42 15.21
C ARG A 108 -1.81 -2.69 14.76
N ALA A 109 -1.95 -3.05 13.49
CA ALA A 109 -1.32 -4.25 12.95
C ALA A 109 0.20 -4.12 12.76
N LEU A 110 0.77 -2.93 12.93
CA LEU A 110 2.22 -2.74 12.91
C LEU A 110 2.89 -3.32 14.16
N ALA A 111 4.00 -4.00 13.96
CA ALA A 111 4.91 -4.36 15.03
C ALA A 111 5.51 -3.09 15.68
N PRO A 112 6.01 -3.14 16.93
CA PRO A 112 6.80 -2.06 17.49
C PRO A 112 7.99 -1.72 16.57
N GLY A 113 8.09 -0.46 16.14
CA GLY A 113 9.08 0.00 15.15
C GLY A 113 8.71 -0.30 13.69
N GLY A 114 7.59 -0.93 13.43
CA GLY A 114 7.11 -1.20 12.08
C GLY A 114 6.74 0.08 11.32
N ALA A 115 6.82 0.04 9.99
CA ALA A 115 6.60 1.19 9.13
C ALA A 115 5.30 1.08 8.31
N LEU A 116 4.53 2.18 8.26
CA LEU A 116 3.41 2.37 7.34
C LEU A 116 3.88 3.21 6.16
N ILE A 117 3.65 2.72 4.94
CA ILE A 117 3.86 3.45 3.69
C ILE A 117 2.53 3.50 2.95
N TYR A 118 1.88 4.66 2.98
CA TYR A 118 0.56 4.86 2.41
C TYR A 118 0.62 5.88 1.27
N GLU A 119 -0.02 5.60 0.13
CA GLU A 119 -0.16 6.53 -0.99
C GLU A 119 -1.50 6.28 -1.68
N THR A 120 -2.38 7.28 -1.72
CA THR A 120 -3.62 7.18 -2.50
C THR A 120 -4.13 8.55 -2.95
N PHE A 121 -5.23 8.55 -3.69
CA PHE A 121 -5.81 9.74 -4.30
C PHE A 121 -6.50 10.63 -3.26
N ALA A 122 -6.48 11.95 -3.52
CA ALA A 122 -7.08 12.97 -2.67
C ALA A 122 -8.07 13.84 -3.48
N LEU A 123 -8.88 14.62 -2.77
CA LEU A 123 -9.82 15.56 -3.38
C LEU A 123 -9.12 16.48 -4.37
N GLY A 124 -9.75 16.71 -5.51
CA GLY A 124 -9.18 17.37 -6.67
C GLY A 124 -8.80 16.40 -7.78
N ASN A 125 -8.56 15.10 -7.46
CA ASN A 125 -8.23 14.09 -8.46
C ASN A 125 -9.36 13.85 -9.48
N GLU A 126 -10.62 14.05 -9.08
CA GLU A 126 -11.79 13.91 -9.95
C GLU A 126 -11.73 14.78 -11.21
N ARG A 127 -10.94 15.85 -11.18
CA ARG A 127 -10.70 16.75 -12.33
C ARG A 127 -9.69 16.16 -13.31
N LEU A 128 -8.78 15.29 -12.84
CA LEU A 128 -7.66 14.76 -13.60
C LEU A 128 -7.91 13.32 -14.10
N GLY A 129 -8.77 12.56 -13.40
CA GLY A 129 -9.00 11.18 -13.78
C GLY A 129 -9.85 10.38 -12.80
N ARG A 130 -9.61 9.07 -12.74
CA ARG A 130 -10.23 8.17 -11.76
C ARG A 130 -9.28 7.91 -10.60
N PRO A 131 -9.79 7.67 -9.39
CA PRO A 131 -11.21 7.70 -8.98
C PRO A 131 -11.80 9.11 -9.00
N ARG A 132 -13.13 9.19 -9.21
CA ARG A 132 -13.89 10.44 -9.18
C ARG A 132 -14.89 10.50 -8.02
N ASN A 133 -15.26 9.34 -7.48
CA ASN A 133 -16.16 9.30 -6.33
C ASN A 133 -15.41 9.83 -5.09
N PRO A 134 -15.95 10.88 -4.40
CA PRO A 134 -15.35 11.44 -3.18
C PRO A 134 -15.08 10.41 -2.07
N GLU A 135 -15.86 9.35 -1.99
CA GLU A 135 -15.66 8.24 -1.05
C GLU A 135 -14.26 7.60 -1.15
N PHE A 136 -13.66 7.64 -2.35
CA PHE A 136 -12.33 7.11 -2.65
C PHE A 136 -11.24 8.20 -2.72
N LEU A 137 -11.54 9.40 -2.22
CA LEU A 137 -10.62 10.53 -2.20
C LEU A 137 -10.41 11.00 -0.77
N LEU A 138 -9.15 11.14 -0.38
CA LEU A 138 -8.77 11.65 0.93
C LEU A 138 -9.08 13.15 1.04
N TYR A 139 -9.59 13.55 2.19
CA TYR A 139 -9.68 14.97 2.56
C TYR A 139 -8.29 15.55 2.85
N PRO A 140 -8.11 16.89 2.78
CA PRO A 140 -6.82 17.50 3.10
C PRO A 140 -6.30 17.09 4.48
N GLY A 141 -5.08 16.53 4.54
CA GLY A 141 -4.44 16.11 5.78
C GLY A 141 -4.97 14.82 6.40
N GLU A 142 -5.94 14.14 5.79
CA GLU A 142 -6.65 13.00 6.40
C GLU A 142 -5.72 11.87 6.85
N LEU A 143 -4.64 11.55 6.11
CA LEU A 143 -3.70 10.53 6.56
C LEU A 143 -2.94 10.92 7.83
N LEU A 144 -2.67 12.21 8.06
CA LEU A 144 -2.04 12.67 9.30
C LEU A 144 -2.96 12.48 10.51
N GLU A 145 -4.25 12.76 10.32
CA GLU A 145 -5.27 12.58 11.37
C GLU A 145 -5.53 11.10 11.64
N ALA A 146 -5.72 10.33 10.58
CA ALA A 146 -6.03 8.90 10.67
C ALA A 146 -4.93 8.09 11.37
N PHE A 147 -3.67 8.47 11.17
CA PHE A 147 -2.50 7.78 11.72
C PHE A 147 -1.74 8.65 12.76
N ALA A 148 -2.44 9.53 13.48
CA ALA A 148 -1.85 10.39 14.52
C ALA A 148 -1.19 9.60 15.67
N MET A 149 -1.49 8.28 15.81
CA MET A 149 -0.82 7.40 16.77
C MET A 149 0.59 6.99 16.33
N LEU A 150 0.97 7.22 15.08
CA LEU A 150 2.29 6.87 14.53
C LEU A 150 3.21 8.10 14.50
N THR A 151 4.51 7.87 14.54
CA THR A 151 5.51 8.90 14.32
C THR A 151 5.65 9.17 12.82
N VAL A 152 5.26 10.36 12.37
CA VAL A 152 5.34 10.76 10.96
C VAL A 152 6.81 10.99 10.57
N VAL A 153 7.27 10.28 9.55
CA VAL A 153 8.61 10.42 8.95
C VAL A 153 8.56 11.40 7.77
N ALA A 154 7.54 11.25 6.92
CA ALA A 154 7.32 12.14 5.79
C ALA A 154 5.83 12.16 5.39
N PHE A 155 5.39 13.31 4.91
CA PHE A 155 4.06 13.51 4.38
C PHE A 155 4.13 14.41 3.15
N GLU A 156 3.40 14.05 2.10
CA GLU A 156 3.22 14.88 0.92
C GLU A 156 1.73 14.90 0.54
N GLN A 157 1.26 16.05 0.11
CA GLN A 157 -0.07 16.23 -0.46
C GLN A 157 0.00 17.22 -1.60
N GLY A 158 -0.62 16.88 -2.73
CA GLY A 158 -0.70 17.80 -3.86
C GLY A 158 -0.85 17.09 -5.19
N GLU A 159 -0.70 17.89 -6.24
CA GLU A 159 -0.78 17.43 -7.63
C GLU A 159 0.58 16.87 -8.08
N VAL A 160 0.53 15.72 -8.74
CA VAL A 160 1.70 15.07 -9.36
C VAL A 160 1.47 14.87 -10.84
N SER A 161 2.56 14.85 -11.62
CA SER A 161 2.50 14.63 -13.08
C SER A 161 2.90 13.19 -13.47
N VAL A 162 3.64 12.50 -12.61
CA VAL A 162 4.22 11.18 -12.89
C VAL A 162 3.74 10.17 -11.84
N PRO A 163 3.37 8.94 -12.23
CA PRO A 163 3.38 8.34 -13.60
C PRO A 163 2.26 8.87 -14.50
N ARG A 164 1.28 9.56 -13.93
CA ARG A 164 0.20 10.27 -14.62
C ARG A 164 -0.27 11.44 -13.74
N PRO A 165 -0.91 12.47 -14.32
CA PRO A 165 -1.49 13.55 -13.52
C PRO A 165 -2.48 12.98 -12.49
N ALA A 166 -2.32 13.36 -11.23
CA ALA A 166 -3.19 12.97 -10.12
C ALA A 166 -3.05 13.94 -8.94
N VAL A 167 -4.08 14.03 -8.10
CA VAL A 167 -3.98 14.62 -6.76
C VAL A 167 -3.91 13.50 -5.75
N ILE A 168 -2.89 13.53 -4.90
CA ILE A 168 -2.57 12.44 -3.97
C ILE A 168 -2.24 12.95 -2.58
N GLN A 169 -2.35 12.05 -1.61
CA GLN A 169 -1.68 12.13 -0.32
C GLN A 169 -0.76 10.93 -0.14
N ARG A 170 0.38 11.16 0.52
CA ARG A 170 1.39 10.16 0.84
C ARG A 170 1.84 10.32 2.29
N LEU A 171 1.93 9.22 2.99
CA LEU A 171 2.43 9.14 4.36
C LEU A 171 3.47 8.03 4.47
N ALA A 172 4.59 8.34 5.12
CA ALA A 172 5.52 7.37 5.67
C ALA A 172 5.61 7.63 7.18
N ALA A 173 5.30 6.63 7.99
CA ALA A 173 5.25 6.75 9.44
C ALA A 173 5.70 5.46 10.13
N THR A 174 6.10 5.51 11.40
CA THR A 174 6.55 4.34 12.17
C THR A 174 5.80 4.18 13.48
N ALA A 175 5.58 2.94 13.89
CA ALA A 175 5.02 2.58 15.21
C ALA A 175 6.13 2.58 16.27
N GLY A 176 6.77 3.74 16.48
CA GLY A 176 7.89 3.88 17.40
C GLY A 176 8.47 5.28 17.39
N PRO A 177 9.60 5.51 18.08
CA PRO A 177 10.27 6.80 18.10
C PRO A 177 10.80 7.18 16.70
N LEU A 178 11.23 8.44 16.56
CA LEU A 178 11.86 8.93 15.33
C LEU A 178 13.02 8.03 14.91
N CYS A 179 13.05 7.68 13.63
CA CYS A 179 14.11 6.91 13.00
C CYS A 179 15.02 7.80 12.14
N GLN A 180 16.15 7.26 11.72
CA GLN A 180 16.99 7.93 10.73
C GLN A 180 16.25 7.98 9.38
N LEU A 181 16.26 9.14 8.74
CA LEU A 181 15.67 9.29 7.41
C LEU A 181 16.49 8.53 6.36
N PRO A 182 15.84 7.92 5.39
CA PRO A 182 16.49 7.24 4.27
C PRO A 182 17.12 8.19 3.27
#